data_95703d26682f2d2e5204c11d0105597d
#
_entry.id   95703d26682f2d2e5204c11d0105597d
#
_cell.length_a   1.000
_cell.length_b   1.000
_cell.length_c   1.000
_cell.angle_alpha   90.00
_cell.angle_beta   90.00
_cell.angle_gamma   90.00
#
_symmetry.space_group_name_H-M   'P 1'
#
loop_
_entity.id
_entity.type
_entity.pdbx_description
1 polymer ?
#
loop_
_entity_poly.entity_id
_entity_poly.type
_entity_poly.pdbx_seq_one_letter_code
_entity_poly.pdbx_strand_id
1 'polypeptide(L)'
;MKPISALFKVFAIGLAVAVSASPGLAQNTVKLGINEVRSGAFTTNGDRVVWGVEAAVKEANEAGGLLGKKIELVIEDNQLKGEIAVQKLKKMILEDNCQIIIQGSSSGVGGAIAQQMPRYKRIYLCTNAEAMAITGENFTPYTFRSCLNAAQHVKALAKYFGGKGLKKPFLLNQDYSWGYDVAKHYEMYVTAYAKDAKVAGKEFHPIFTKDFGPYISKIQASGADYVLTGNWGTDMTQLIVQGRSLGLKIPIGSTFIDDDAVGAVAGDAYIGDVGANQYILGVDTPQAKAFEDGFFKSSGGKWPSFVAMEAYIGTKMYFEAVKKAKTFETEAVIKAFEGMTYEGPLGAITMRKEDHQAQSPVAVGEVVKKTKYYDFPYLKTIMIVQAAEVSATMEERGWKPYKD
;
A
#
# COMPACT_ATOMS: atom_id res chain seq x y z
N MET A 1 97.48 35.51 -22.11
CA MET A 1 96.30 35.77 -21.28
C MET A 1 95.16 34.83 -21.76
N LYS A 2 94.84 33.82 -21.01
CA LYS A 2 93.81 32.81 -21.38
C LYS A 2 92.51 33.21 -20.76
N PRO A 3 91.33 33.11 -21.43
CA PRO A 3 90.04 33.26 -20.75
C PRO A 3 89.54 31.86 -20.25
N ILE A 4 89.00 31.87 -19.07
CA ILE A 4 88.41 30.76 -18.36
C ILE A 4 86.97 30.67 -18.81
N SER A 5 86.59 29.49 -19.39
CA SER A 5 85.19 29.21 -19.69
C SER A 5 84.57 28.46 -18.52
N ALA A 6 83.54 29.04 -17.90
CA ALA A 6 82.74 28.41 -16.86
C ALA A 6 81.56 27.65 -17.49
N LEU A 7 81.51 26.33 -17.23
CA LEU A 7 80.49 25.46 -17.70
C LEU A 7 79.32 25.40 -16.66
N PHE A 8 78.18 26.00 -16.98
CA PHE A 8 76.97 25.85 -16.18
C PHE A 8 76.25 24.58 -16.56
N LYS A 9 76.22 23.59 -15.63
CA LYS A 9 75.35 22.41 -15.73
C LYS A 9 73.99 22.77 -15.17
N VAL A 10 72.97 22.83 -16.04
CA VAL A 10 71.56 22.95 -15.66
C VAL A 10 71.07 21.60 -15.33
N PHE A 11 70.74 21.35 -14.06
CA PHE A 11 70.01 20.15 -13.62
C PHE A 11 68.50 20.37 -13.82
N ALA A 12 67.87 19.75 -14.80
CA ALA A 12 66.45 19.69 -14.99
C ALA A 12 65.89 18.64 -14.03
N ILE A 13 65.26 19.08 -12.92
CA ILE A 13 64.49 18.20 -12.05
C ILE A 13 63.08 18.04 -12.70
N GLY A 14 62.87 16.90 -13.34
CA GLY A 14 61.55 16.49 -13.83
C GLY A 14 60.63 16.12 -12.66
N LEU A 15 59.67 17.01 -12.35
CA LEU A 15 58.60 16.72 -11.40
C LEU A 15 57.58 15.78 -12.07
N ALA A 16 57.66 14.46 -11.83
CA ALA A 16 56.66 13.51 -12.25
C ALA A 16 55.40 13.70 -11.36
N VAL A 17 54.39 14.40 -11.86
CA VAL A 17 53.05 14.45 -11.24
C VAL A 17 52.41 13.10 -11.49
N ALA A 18 52.44 12.24 -10.48
CA ALA A 18 51.62 11.05 -10.45
C ALA A 18 50.13 11.48 -10.31
N VAL A 19 49.42 11.52 -11.41
CA VAL A 19 47.94 11.59 -11.41
C VAL A 19 47.45 10.28 -10.86
N SER A 20 47.22 10.22 -9.54
CA SER A 20 46.44 9.16 -8.92
C SER A 20 45.02 9.29 -9.47
N ALA A 21 44.68 8.45 -10.44
CA ALA A 21 43.29 8.21 -10.80
C ALA A 21 42.60 7.70 -9.55
N SER A 22 41.82 8.57 -8.88
CA SER A 22 40.91 8.16 -7.83
C SER A 22 40.03 7.07 -8.42
N PRO A 23 39.93 5.87 -7.80
CA PRO A 23 38.95 4.89 -8.23
C PRO A 23 37.60 5.60 -8.22
N GLY A 24 36.92 5.64 -9.35
CA GLY A 24 35.61 6.26 -9.47
C GLY A 24 34.79 5.79 -8.30
N LEU A 25 34.26 6.72 -7.49
CA LEU A 25 33.33 6.43 -6.41
C LEU A 25 32.21 5.62 -7.04
N ALA A 26 32.26 4.31 -6.93
CA ALA A 26 31.15 3.45 -7.27
C ALA A 26 29.95 4.07 -6.56
N GLN A 27 28.91 4.37 -7.33
CA GLN A 27 27.74 5.10 -6.86
C GLN A 27 27.25 4.45 -5.58
N ASN A 28 27.54 5.08 -4.43
CA ASN A 28 27.29 4.52 -3.09
C ASN A 28 25.80 4.63 -2.72
N THR A 29 24.95 4.77 -3.75
CA THR A 29 23.52 4.94 -3.64
C THR A 29 22.74 3.91 -4.45
N VAL A 30 21.53 3.60 -4.01
CA VAL A 30 20.53 2.82 -4.73
C VAL A 30 19.23 3.63 -4.79
N LYS A 31 18.60 3.70 -5.97
CA LYS A 31 17.36 4.45 -6.15
C LYS A 31 16.14 3.57 -6.13
N LEU A 32 15.10 4.00 -5.40
CA LEU A 32 13.76 3.40 -5.41
C LEU A 32 12.78 4.43 -5.99
N GLY A 33 11.90 3.98 -6.88
CA GLY A 33 10.89 4.82 -7.51
C GLY A 33 9.55 4.74 -6.79
N ILE A 34 8.93 5.90 -6.50
CA ILE A 34 7.56 5.99 -5.99
C ILE A 34 6.72 6.65 -7.08
N ASN A 35 5.80 5.89 -7.67
CA ASN A 35 4.93 6.33 -8.75
C ASN A 35 3.51 6.49 -8.21
N GLU A 36 3.22 7.65 -7.60
CA GLU A 36 2.02 7.86 -6.82
C GLU A 36 1.21 9.09 -7.27
N VAL A 37 -0.06 9.16 -6.84
CA VAL A 37 -0.88 10.36 -7.03
C VAL A 37 -0.36 11.45 -6.08
N ARG A 38 0.09 12.59 -6.67
CA ARG A 38 0.64 13.74 -5.95
C ARG A 38 -0.16 15.03 -6.20
N SER A 39 -1.23 14.92 -6.99
CA SER A 39 -2.09 16.05 -7.36
C SER A 39 -3.56 15.65 -7.42
N GLY A 40 -4.47 16.62 -7.23
CA GLY A 40 -5.92 16.40 -7.28
C GLY A 40 -6.52 15.90 -5.95
N ALA A 41 -7.78 15.44 -6.00
CA ALA A 41 -8.60 15.14 -4.82
C ALA A 41 -8.12 13.93 -3.99
N PHE A 42 -7.29 13.05 -4.57
CA PHE A 42 -6.76 11.86 -3.88
C PHE A 42 -5.29 11.99 -3.47
N THR A 43 -4.74 13.20 -3.47
CA THR A 43 -3.35 13.49 -3.08
C THR A 43 -3.03 12.93 -1.69
N THR A 44 -3.95 13.03 -0.74
CA THR A 44 -3.78 12.52 0.61
C THR A 44 -3.39 11.03 0.64
N ASN A 45 -4.00 10.20 -0.20
CA ASN A 45 -3.65 8.77 -0.27
C ASN A 45 -2.21 8.57 -0.77
N GLY A 46 -1.82 9.28 -1.84
CA GLY A 46 -0.44 9.22 -2.35
C GLY A 46 0.58 9.75 -1.34
N ASP A 47 0.24 10.79 -0.58
CA ASP A 47 1.07 11.31 0.50
C ASP A 47 1.32 10.27 1.59
N ARG A 48 0.30 9.48 1.97
CA ARG A 48 0.44 8.39 2.93
C ARG A 48 1.40 7.30 2.45
N VAL A 49 1.30 6.89 1.19
CA VAL A 49 2.25 5.92 0.60
C VAL A 49 3.67 6.47 0.67
N VAL A 50 3.88 7.72 0.24
CA VAL A 50 5.19 8.36 0.28
C VAL A 50 5.75 8.40 1.70
N TRP A 51 4.96 8.82 2.70
CA TRP A 51 5.41 8.86 4.10
C TRP A 51 5.81 7.49 4.65
N GLY A 52 5.07 6.44 4.28
CA GLY A 52 5.41 5.08 4.68
C GLY A 52 6.76 4.64 4.11
N VAL A 53 7.00 4.89 2.83
CA VAL A 53 8.27 4.56 2.18
C VAL A 53 9.41 5.42 2.73
N GLU A 54 9.20 6.73 2.91
CA GLU A 54 10.21 7.65 3.46
C GLU A 54 10.64 7.24 4.87
N ALA A 55 9.68 6.82 5.73
CA ALA A 55 9.98 6.35 7.08
C ALA A 55 10.86 5.09 7.06
N ALA A 56 10.52 4.10 6.23
CA ALA A 56 11.32 2.88 6.07
C ALA A 56 12.72 3.16 5.51
N VAL A 57 12.82 4.06 4.53
CA VAL A 57 14.09 4.47 3.92
C VAL A 57 14.97 5.22 4.92
N LYS A 58 14.38 6.12 5.71
CA LYS A 58 15.13 6.85 6.76
C LYS A 58 15.73 5.90 7.78
N GLU A 59 14.94 4.95 8.31
CA GLU A 59 15.44 3.92 9.23
C GLU A 59 16.60 3.12 8.63
N ALA A 60 16.43 2.66 7.37
CA ALA A 60 17.46 1.89 6.70
C ALA A 60 18.74 2.70 6.50
N ASN A 61 18.62 3.97 6.10
CA ASN A 61 19.76 4.84 5.91
C ASN A 61 20.49 5.18 7.23
N GLU A 62 19.75 5.39 8.33
CA GLU A 62 20.33 5.59 9.67
C GLU A 62 21.06 4.33 10.17
N ALA A 63 20.62 3.14 9.74
CA ALA A 63 21.26 1.87 10.02
C ALA A 63 22.44 1.52 9.08
N GLY A 64 22.88 2.44 8.21
CA GLY A 64 24.00 2.23 7.28
C GLY A 64 23.58 1.88 5.86
N GLY A 65 22.31 2.03 5.52
CA GLY A 65 21.78 1.80 4.18
C GLY A 65 21.42 0.34 3.88
N LEU A 66 21.15 0.06 2.62
CA LEU A 66 20.81 -1.28 2.15
C LEU A 66 22.02 -1.89 1.43
N LEU A 67 22.56 -2.98 1.97
CA LEU A 67 23.83 -3.57 1.53
C LEU A 67 24.99 -2.53 1.48
N GLY A 68 25.03 -1.61 2.47
CA GLY A 68 26.04 -0.55 2.54
C GLY A 68 25.84 0.60 1.57
N LYS A 69 24.71 0.63 0.82
CA LYS A 69 24.37 1.73 -0.08
C LYS A 69 23.29 2.61 0.54
N LYS A 70 23.46 3.94 0.42
CA LYS A 70 22.42 4.90 0.78
C LYS A 70 21.25 4.77 -0.18
N ILE A 71 20.02 4.75 0.35
CA ILE A 71 18.80 4.70 -0.45
C ILE A 71 18.36 6.12 -0.79
N GLU A 72 18.08 6.36 -2.06
CA GLU A 72 17.51 7.60 -2.58
C GLU A 72 16.13 7.33 -3.19
N LEU A 73 15.20 8.26 -3.03
CA LEU A 73 13.86 8.16 -3.58
C LEU A 73 13.69 9.03 -4.82
N VAL A 74 13.09 8.48 -5.84
CA VAL A 74 12.60 9.20 -7.02
C VAL A 74 11.07 9.16 -6.96
N ILE A 75 10.43 10.32 -6.85
CA ILE A 75 8.98 10.44 -6.67
C ILE A 75 8.39 11.11 -7.90
N GLU A 76 7.41 10.45 -8.53
CA GLU A 76 6.71 10.95 -9.71
C GLU A 76 5.20 10.96 -9.50
N ASP A 77 4.54 12.00 -10.02
CA ASP A 77 3.09 12.15 -9.98
C ASP A 77 2.42 11.43 -11.16
N ASN A 78 1.64 10.41 -10.88
CA ASN A 78 0.85 9.68 -11.87
C ASN A 78 -0.56 10.28 -12.12
N GLN A 79 -0.95 11.29 -11.36
CA GLN A 79 -2.24 11.99 -11.48
C GLN A 79 -3.45 11.03 -11.43
N LEU A 80 -3.30 9.88 -10.78
CA LEU A 80 -4.28 8.77 -10.75
C LEU A 80 -4.64 8.21 -12.15
N LYS A 81 -3.73 8.35 -13.14
CA LYS A 81 -3.94 7.91 -14.54
C LYS A 81 -2.92 6.86 -14.94
N GLY A 82 -3.41 5.69 -15.38
CA GLY A 82 -2.54 4.57 -15.79
C GLY A 82 -1.56 4.94 -16.91
N GLU A 83 -1.99 5.71 -17.91
CA GLU A 83 -1.14 6.16 -19.02
C GLU A 83 0.03 7.04 -18.52
N ILE A 84 -0.25 7.98 -17.63
CA ILE A 84 0.78 8.83 -17.03
C ILE A 84 1.71 8.00 -16.15
N ALA A 85 1.15 7.07 -15.36
CA ALA A 85 1.94 6.16 -14.55
C ALA A 85 2.94 5.35 -15.39
N VAL A 86 2.52 4.84 -16.55
CA VAL A 86 3.40 4.10 -17.48
C VAL A 86 4.49 5.00 -18.08
N GLN A 87 4.18 6.27 -18.40
CA GLN A 87 5.19 7.22 -18.86
C GLN A 87 6.24 7.50 -17.76
N LYS A 88 5.79 7.74 -16.53
CA LYS A 88 6.64 7.98 -15.36
C LYS A 88 7.48 6.75 -15.00
N LEU A 89 6.88 5.56 -15.05
CA LEU A 89 7.56 4.29 -14.89
C LEU A 89 8.76 4.14 -15.84
N LYS A 90 8.54 4.44 -17.12
CA LYS A 90 9.60 4.36 -18.13
C LYS A 90 10.77 5.27 -17.79
N LYS A 91 10.51 6.51 -17.41
CA LYS A 91 11.53 7.47 -16.97
C LYS A 91 12.29 6.95 -15.74
N MET A 92 11.57 6.54 -14.70
CA MET A 92 12.17 6.05 -13.46
C MET A 92 13.13 4.87 -13.69
N ILE A 93 12.78 3.95 -14.60
CA ILE A 93 13.62 2.78 -14.87
C ILE A 93 14.77 3.11 -15.82
N LEU A 94 14.51 3.77 -16.94
CA LEU A 94 15.50 3.93 -18.03
C LEU A 94 16.43 5.13 -17.82
N GLU A 95 15.95 6.20 -17.19
CA GLU A 95 16.73 7.44 -16.99
C GLU A 95 17.26 7.52 -15.55
N ASP A 96 16.38 7.27 -14.55
CA ASP A 96 16.75 7.39 -13.14
C ASP A 96 17.39 6.10 -12.57
N ASN A 97 17.29 4.96 -13.28
CA ASN A 97 17.81 3.65 -12.88
C ASN A 97 17.27 3.15 -11.52
N CYS A 98 15.97 3.35 -11.27
CA CYS A 98 15.32 2.81 -10.08
C CYS A 98 15.32 1.28 -10.09
N GLN A 99 15.65 0.67 -8.96
CA GLN A 99 15.73 -0.79 -8.81
C GLN A 99 14.36 -1.43 -8.63
N ILE A 100 13.42 -0.70 -8.07
CA ILE A 100 12.06 -1.11 -7.78
C ILE A 100 11.12 0.07 -8.01
N ILE A 101 9.87 -0.23 -8.35
CA ILE A 101 8.79 0.75 -8.43
C ILE A 101 7.77 0.43 -7.35
N ILE A 102 7.42 1.42 -6.55
CA ILE A 102 6.43 1.33 -5.46
C ILE A 102 5.22 2.15 -5.87
N GLN A 103 4.03 1.57 -5.73
CA GLN A 103 2.76 2.27 -5.96
C GLN A 103 1.67 1.60 -5.13
N GLY A 104 0.69 2.39 -4.65
CA GLY A 104 -0.40 1.91 -3.81
C GLY A 104 -1.77 2.46 -4.16
N SER A 105 -1.93 3.74 -4.40
CA SER A 105 -3.21 4.45 -4.31
C SER A 105 -4.33 4.03 -5.28
N SER A 106 -4.08 3.26 -6.33
CA SER A 106 -5.13 2.91 -7.30
C SER A 106 -4.88 1.57 -7.96
N SER A 107 -5.87 0.68 -7.91
CA SER A 107 -5.82 -0.61 -8.59
C SER A 107 -5.74 -0.49 -10.12
N GLY A 108 -6.39 0.53 -10.71
CA GLY A 108 -6.29 0.79 -12.14
C GLY A 108 -4.87 1.20 -12.55
N VAL A 109 -4.22 2.05 -11.76
CA VAL A 109 -2.82 2.45 -11.97
C VAL A 109 -1.89 1.27 -11.70
N GLY A 110 -2.09 0.54 -10.61
CA GLY A 110 -1.28 -0.63 -10.25
C GLY A 110 -1.33 -1.72 -11.33
N GLY A 111 -2.51 -1.99 -11.89
CA GLY A 111 -2.66 -2.92 -13.01
C GLY A 111 -1.91 -2.47 -14.27
N ALA A 112 -1.95 -1.18 -14.60
CA ALA A 112 -1.20 -0.62 -15.74
C ALA A 112 0.31 -0.74 -15.55
N ILE A 113 0.82 -0.48 -14.33
CA ILE A 113 2.24 -0.67 -13.99
C ILE A 113 2.62 -2.15 -14.07
N ALA A 114 1.87 -3.04 -13.41
CA ALA A 114 2.15 -4.47 -13.34
C ALA A 114 2.39 -5.10 -14.72
N GLN A 115 1.55 -4.75 -15.70
CA GLN A 115 1.65 -5.25 -17.07
C GLN A 115 2.94 -4.82 -17.80
N GLN A 116 3.60 -3.76 -17.37
CA GLN A 116 4.84 -3.29 -17.99
C GLN A 116 6.11 -3.93 -17.39
N MET A 117 6.03 -4.46 -16.18
CA MET A 117 7.22 -4.89 -15.43
C MET A 117 8.00 -6.03 -16.07
N PRO A 118 7.38 -7.04 -16.74
CA PRO A 118 8.12 -8.09 -17.45
C PRO A 118 9.07 -7.53 -18.51
N ARG A 119 8.65 -6.47 -19.22
CA ARG A 119 9.49 -5.82 -20.25
C ARG A 119 10.76 -5.19 -19.65
N TYR A 120 10.67 -4.66 -18.43
CA TYR A 120 11.79 -3.96 -17.80
C TYR A 120 12.59 -4.83 -16.82
N LYS A 121 12.07 -6.02 -16.48
CA LYS A 121 12.66 -6.92 -15.49
C LYS A 121 13.00 -6.17 -14.18
N ARG A 122 12.02 -5.43 -13.65
CA ARG A 122 12.09 -4.73 -12.37
C ARG A 122 10.90 -5.14 -11.51
N ILE A 123 11.06 -5.12 -10.20
CA ILE A 123 9.97 -5.41 -9.27
C ILE A 123 9.02 -4.20 -9.18
N TYR A 124 7.73 -4.47 -9.29
CA TYR A 124 6.67 -3.61 -8.80
C TYR A 124 6.24 -4.10 -7.42
N LEU A 125 6.40 -3.24 -6.42
CA LEU A 125 5.89 -3.45 -5.07
C LEU A 125 4.56 -2.69 -4.92
N CYS A 126 3.49 -3.45 -4.91
CA CYS A 126 2.13 -2.96 -4.70
C CYS A 126 1.85 -2.89 -3.20
N THR A 127 1.65 -1.70 -2.66
CA THR A 127 1.51 -1.49 -1.21
C THR A 127 0.09 -1.19 -0.75
N ASN A 128 -0.83 -0.82 -1.66
CA ASN A 128 -2.21 -0.52 -1.29
C ASN A 128 -3.21 -0.62 -2.46
N ALA A 129 -2.80 -1.13 -3.64
CA ALA A 129 -3.72 -1.40 -4.74
C ALA A 129 -4.25 -2.84 -4.63
N GLU A 130 -5.55 -2.99 -4.36
CA GLU A 130 -6.10 -4.21 -3.77
C GLU A 130 -7.04 -5.01 -4.67
N ALA A 131 -7.26 -4.57 -5.95
CA ALA A 131 -8.04 -5.36 -6.89
C ALA A 131 -7.43 -6.75 -7.11
N MET A 132 -8.31 -7.76 -7.20
CA MET A 132 -7.92 -9.17 -7.28
C MET A 132 -7.00 -9.47 -8.47
N ALA A 133 -7.26 -8.83 -9.61
CA ALA A 133 -6.54 -9.09 -10.86
C ALA A 133 -5.03 -8.86 -10.79
N ILE A 134 -4.53 -7.94 -9.93
CA ILE A 134 -3.10 -7.56 -9.87
C ILE A 134 -2.20 -8.76 -9.59
N THR A 135 -2.57 -9.63 -8.67
CA THR A 135 -1.86 -10.89 -8.35
C THR A 135 -2.72 -12.13 -8.66
N GLY A 136 -3.81 -11.95 -9.41
CA GLY A 136 -4.73 -12.98 -9.89
C GLY A 136 -4.55 -13.25 -11.39
N GLU A 137 -5.53 -12.85 -12.19
CA GLU A 137 -5.52 -13.10 -13.64
C GLU A 137 -4.43 -12.34 -14.41
N ASN A 138 -3.97 -11.20 -13.88
CA ASN A 138 -2.92 -10.36 -14.44
C ASN A 138 -1.58 -10.53 -13.71
N PHE A 139 -1.41 -11.65 -13.00
CA PHE A 139 -0.16 -11.96 -12.31
C PHE A 139 1.04 -11.89 -13.25
N THR A 140 2.12 -11.28 -12.78
CA THR A 140 3.45 -11.33 -13.41
C THR A 140 4.50 -11.69 -12.36
N PRO A 141 5.61 -12.38 -12.74
CA PRO A 141 6.68 -12.73 -11.80
C PRO A 141 7.37 -11.52 -11.16
N TYR A 142 7.14 -10.33 -11.70
CA TYR A 142 7.76 -9.09 -11.26
C TYR A 142 6.85 -8.25 -10.36
N THR A 143 5.63 -8.71 -10.06
CA THR A 143 4.66 -7.99 -9.22
C THR A 143 4.54 -8.65 -7.86
N PHE A 144 4.79 -7.91 -6.78
CA PHE A 144 4.62 -8.33 -5.40
C PHE A 144 3.62 -7.42 -4.71
N ARG A 145 2.61 -8.00 -4.07
CA ARG A 145 1.63 -7.23 -3.29
C ARG A 145 1.78 -7.51 -1.81
N SER A 146 2.22 -6.49 -1.06
CA SER A 146 2.42 -6.57 0.39
C SER A 146 1.17 -6.24 1.22
N CYS A 147 0.18 -5.56 0.61
CA CYS A 147 -1.10 -5.26 1.23
C CYS A 147 -2.12 -6.40 1.05
N LEU A 148 -3.29 -6.23 1.62
CA LEU A 148 -4.43 -7.12 1.44
C LEU A 148 -4.96 -7.06 0.00
N ASN A 149 -5.87 -7.95 -0.32
CA ASN A 149 -6.73 -7.89 -1.50
C ASN A 149 -8.21 -7.82 -1.10
N ALA A 150 -9.09 -7.56 -2.06
CA ALA A 150 -10.52 -7.43 -1.81
C ALA A 150 -11.10 -8.60 -1.00
N ALA A 151 -10.72 -9.85 -1.33
CA ALA A 151 -11.25 -11.02 -0.63
C ALA A 151 -10.84 -11.07 0.86
N GLN A 152 -9.61 -10.68 1.19
CA GLN A 152 -9.13 -10.67 2.57
C GLN A 152 -9.90 -9.67 3.43
N HIS A 153 -10.12 -8.46 2.94
CA HIS A 153 -10.93 -7.44 3.62
C HIS A 153 -12.37 -7.89 3.84
N VAL A 154 -13.01 -8.30 2.74
CA VAL A 154 -14.45 -8.60 2.80
C VAL A 154 -14.76 -9.86 3.58
N LYS A 155 -13.86 -10.86 3.65
CA LYS A 155 -13.99 -12.02 4.53
C LYS A 155 -14.01 -11.59 6.02
N ALA A 156 -13.11 -10.69 6.40
CA ALA A 156 -13.05 -10.18 7.77
C ALA A 156 -14.32 -9.39 8.14
N LEU A 157 -14.79 -8.51 7.25
CA LEU A 157 -16.04 -7.76 7.44
C LEU A 157 -17.26 -8.68 7.47
N ALA A 158 -17.36 -9.68 6.57
CA ALA A 158 -18.45 -10.65 6.57
C ALA A 158 -18.49 -11.46 7.87
N LYS A 159 -17.33 -11.88 8.39
CA LYS A 159 -17.23 -12.55 9.69
C LYS A 159 -17.72 -11.67 10.84
N TYR A 160 -17.35 -10.39 10.84
CA TYR A 160 -17.80 -9.43 11.85
C TYR A 160 -19.32 -9.23 11.81
N PHE A 161 -19.87 -8.85 10.66
CA PHE A 161 -21.29 -8.54 10.52
C PHE A 161 -22.17 -9.78 10.74
N GLY A 162 -21.73 -10.95 10.24
CA GLY A 162 -22.40 -12.21 10.50
C GLY A 162 -22.42 -12.57 11.99
N GLY A 163 -21.31 -12.35 12.71
CA GLY A 163 -21.22 -12.50 14.17
C GLY A 163 -22.12 -11.56 14.96
N LYS A 164 -22.49 -10.41 14.39
CA LYS A 164 -23.48 -9.46 14.94
C LYS A 164 -24.93 -9.84 14.57
N GLY A 165 -25.13 -10.87 13.76
CA GLY A 165 -26.46 -11.29 13.32
C GLY A 165 -27.06 -10.41 12.21
N LEU A 166 -26.27 -9.51 11.59
CA LEU A 166 -26.71 -8.69 10.47
C LEU A 166 -26.70 -9.51 9.17
N LYS A 167 -27.75 -9.37 8.35
CA LYS A 167 -28.01 -10.29 7.24
C LYS A 167 -28.38 -9.61 5.92
N LYS A 168 -28.57 -8.31 5.89
CA LYS A 168 -29.09 -7.57 4.74
C LYS A 168 -28.14 -6.44 4.31
N PRO A 169 -26.94 -6.75 3.78
CA PRO A 169 -26.04 -5.73 3.28
C PRO A 169 -26.61 -5.00 2.07
N PHE A 170 -26.36 -3.68 2.00
CA PHE A 170 -26.43 -2.95 0.76
C PHE A 170 -25.00 -2.68 0.27
N LEU A 171 -24.67 -3.10 -0.95
CA LEU A 171 -23.33 -2.95 -1.53
C LEU A 171 -23.29 -1.66 -2.34
N LEU A 172 -22.56 -0.64 -1.88
CA LEU A 172 -22.36 0.61 -2.60
C LEU A 172 -20.88 0.85 -2.85
N ASN A 173 -20.44 0.79 -4.09
CA ASN A 173 -19.02 0.83 -4.44
C ASN A 173 -18.74 1.78 -5.61
N GLN A 174 -17.48 2.21 -5.72
CA GLN A 174 -16.98 2.97 -6.86
C GLN A 174 -16.97 2.11 -8.14
N ASP A 175 -17.29 2.72 -9.28
CA ASP A 175 -17.48 2.08 -10.58
C ASP A 175 -16.13 1.81 -11.28
N TYR A 176 -15.34 0.88 -10.75
CA TYR A 176 -14.09 0.39 -11.34
C TYR A 176 -13.66 -0.96 -10.73
N SER A 177 -12.54 -1.51 -11.19
CA SER A 177 -12.08 -2.88 -10.84
C SER A 177 -12.10 -3.20 -9.34
N TRP A 178 -11.65 -2.28 -8.48
CA TRP A 178 -11.68 -2.45 -7.05
C TRP A 178 -13.09 -2.58 -6.48
N GLY A 179 -13.99 -1.64 -6.85
CA GLY A 179 -15.38 -1.67 -6.36
C GLY A 179 -16.14 -2.90 -6.83
N TYR A 180 -15.89 -3.37 -8.06
CA TYR A 180 -16.47 -4.63 -8.54
C TYR A 180 -15.96 -5.83 -7.75
N ASP A 181 -14.67 -5.87 -7.43
CA ASP A 181 -14.09 -6.96 -6.65
C ASP A 181 -14.65 -6.99 -5.23
N VAL A 182 -14.79 -5.84 -4.57
CA VAL A 182 -15.41 -5.74 -3.23
C VAL A 182 -16.84 -6.29 -3.27
N ALA A 183 -17.67 -5.85 -4.21
CA ALA A 183 -19.06 -6.31 -4.31
C ALA A 183 -19.14 -7.81 -4.59
N LYS A 184 -18.41 -8.30 -5.61
CA LYS A 184 -18.38 -9.71 -6.01
C LYS A 184 -17.97 -10.63 -4.87
N HIS A 185 -16.86 -10.33 -4.21
CA HIS A 185 -16.33 -11.20 -3.18
C HIS A 185 -17.17 -11.14 -1.90
N TYR A 186 -17.78 -9.98 -1.61
CA TYR A 186 -18.70 -9.93 -0.48
C TYR A 186 -19.95 -10.80 -0.72
N GLU A 187 -20.53 -10.77 -1.90
CA GLU A 187 -21.63 -11.66 -2.28
C GLU A 187 -21.24 -13.14 -2.13
N MET A 188 -19.98 -13.51 -2.45
CA MET A 188 -19.48 -14.87 -2.31
C MET A 188 -19.37 -15.32 -0.85
N TYR A 189 -18.98 -14.42 0.05
CA TYR A 189 -18.63 -14.81 1.42
C TYR A 189 -19.67 -14.48 2.47
N VAL A 190 -20.63 -13.58 2.20
CA VAL A 190 -21.60 -13.15 3.21
C VAL A 190 -22.39 -14.32 3.80
N THR A 191 -22.79 -15.28 2.98
CA THR A 191 -23.55 -16.47 3.42
C THR A 191 -22.70 -17.48 4.18
N ALA A 192 -21.38 -17.47 4.01
CA ALA A 192 -20.48 -18.33 4.77
C ALA A 192 -20.42 -17.96 6.26
N TYR A 193 -20.63 -16.68 6.57
CA TYR A 193 -20.58 -16.16 7.93
C TYR A 193 -21.93 -15.75 8.51
N ALA A 194 -22.95 -15.57 7.66
CA ALA A 194 -24.30 -15.26 8.08
C ALA A 194 -25.29 -16.14 7.30
N LYS A 195 -25.75 -17.22 7.94
CA LYS A 195 -26.78 -18.11 7.33
C LYS A 195 -27.99 -17.28 6.95
N ASP A 196 -28.54 -17.52 5.76
CA ASP A 196 -29.68 -16.80 5.19
C ASP A 196 -29.45 -15.30 4.92
N ALA A 197 -28.19 -14.84 4.92
CA ALA A 197 -27.87 -13.48 4.50
C ALA A 197 -28.21 -13.26 3.02
N LYS A 198 -28.80 -12.11 2.73
CA LYS A 198 -29.21 -11.74 1.38
C LYS A 198 -28.88 -10.28 1.12
N VAL A 199 -28.15 -10.02 0.04
CA VAL A 199 -27.86 -8.66 -0.42
C VAL A 199 -29.16 -7.92 -0.69
N ALA A 200 -29.40 -6.82 0.02
CA ALA A 200 -30.61 -6.03 -0.07
C ALA A 200 -30.62 -5.11 -1.31
N GLY A 201 -29.44 -4.76 -1.80
CA GLY A 201 -29.24 -3.97 -3.00
C GLY A 201 -27.77 -3.83 -3.36
N LYS A 202 -27.50 -3.47 -4.63
CA LYS A 202 -26.15 -3.27 -5.14
C LYS A 202 -26.14 -2.12 -6.14
N GLU A 203 -25.27 -1.14 -5.91
CA GLU A 203 -25.09 0.01 -6.79
C GLU A 203 -23.61 0.35 -6.95
N PHE A 204 -23.29 0.95 -8.08
CA PHE A 204 -21.98 1.52 -8.36
C PHE A 204 -22.12 3.01 -8.68
N HIS A 205 -21.12 3.80 -8.30
CA HIS A 205 -21.08 5.22 -8.56
C HIS A 205 -19.73 5.64 -9.15
N PRO A 206 -19.70 6.67 -10.01
CA PRO A 206 -18.44 7.19 -10.54
C PRO A 206 -17.49 7.63 -9.42
N ILE A 207 -16.18 7.47 -9.63
CA ILE A 207 -15.16 8.09 -8.77
C ILE A 207 -15.34 9.61 -8.82
N PHE A 208 -15.16 10.28 -7.69
CA PHE A 208 -15.43 11.72 -7.50
C PHE A 208 -16.92 12.08 -7.45
N THR A 209 -17.78 11.15 -7.03
CA THR A 209 -19.20 11.45 -6.79
C THR A 209 -19.37 12.53 -5.73
N LYS A 210 -20.07 13.61 -6.09
CA LYS A 210 -20.32 14.74 -5.18
C LYS A 210 -21.63 14.63 -4.45
N ASP A 211 -22.63 13.99 -5.05
CA ASP A 211 -23.98 13.84 -4.52
C ASP A 211 -24.29 12.35 -4.29
N PHE A 212 -24.35 11.95 -3.04
CA PHE A 212 -24.73 10.60 -2.62
C PHE A 212 -26.22 10.47 -2.29
N GLY A 213 -27.01 11.55 -2.33
CA GLY A 213 -28.43 11.54 -2.02
C GLY A 213 -29.24 10.45 -2.73
N PRO A 214 -29.13 10.28 -4.05
CA PRO A 214 -29.82 9.21 -4.79
C PRO A 214 -29.48 7.80 -4.31
N TYR A 215 -28.20 7.54 -3.98
CA TYR A 215 -27.75 6.24 -3.46
C TYR A 215 -28.24 6.00 -2.04
N ILE A 216 -28.19 7.02 -1.17
CA ILE A 216 -28.68 6.95 0.20
C ILE A 216 -30.18 6.65 0.24
N SER A 217 -30.96 7.26 -0.65
CA SER A 217 -32.39 6.99 -0.79
C SER A 217 -32.65 5.52 -1.17
N LYS A 218 -31.86 4.94 -2.07
CA LYS A 218 -31.97 3.53 -2.44
C LYS A 218 -31.60 2.61 -1.25
N ILE A 219 -30.55 2.94 -0.50
CA ILE A 219 -30.17 2.20 0.70
C ILE A 219 -31.32 2.18 1.71
N GLN A 220 -31.92 3.34 2.00
CA GLN A 220 -33.03 3.46 2.95
C GLN A 220 -34.26 2.70 2.49
N ALA A 221 -34.58 2.70 1.19
CA ALA A 221 -35.71 1.97 0.63
C ALA A 221 -35.52 0.46 0.58
N SER A 222 -34.27 -0.04 0.59
CA SER A 222 -33.94 -1.48 0.46
C SER A 222 -34.23 -2.30 1.69
N GLY A 223 -34.38 -1.68 2.88
CA GLY A 223 -34.46 -2.38 4.16
C GLY A 223 -33.17 -3.06 4.57
N ALA A 224 -32.03 -2.57 4.10
CA ALA A 224 -30.70 -3.01 4.51
C ALA A 224 -30.47 -2.76 6.00
N ASP A 225 -29.71 -3.62 6.65
CA ASP A 225 -29.31 -3.51 8.06
C ASP A 225 -27.87 -3.02 8.25
N TYR A 226 -27.08 -2.96 7.18
CA TYR A 226 -25.77 -2.29 7.06
C TYR A 226 -25.42 -1.97 5.61
N VAL A 227 -24.47 -1.07 5.41
CA VAL A 227 -23.86 -0.80 4.11
C VAL A 227 -22.49 -1.44 4.08
N LEU A 228 -22.11 -2.04 2.96
CA LEU A 228 -20.73 -2.44 2.70
C LEU A 228 -20.19 -1.70 1.49
N THR A 229 -19.02 -1.10 1.68
CA THR A 229 -18.38 -0.28 0.63
C THR A 229 -16.87 -0.46 0.60
N GLY A 230 -16.30 -0.40 -0.61
CA GLY A 230 -14.88 -0.20 -0.85
C GLY A 230 -14.52 1.25 -1.17
N ASN A 231 -15.40 2.20 -0.90
CA ASN A 231 -15.12 3.62 -1.12
C ASN A 231 -13.91 4.08 -0.32
N TRP A 232 -13.13 4.98 -0.88
CA TRP A 232 -11.95 5.56 -0.28
C TRP A 232 -11.81 7.06 -0.60
N GLY A 233 -10.95 7.76 0.12
CA GLY A 233 -10.69 9.18 -0.07
C GLY A 233 -11.96 10.03 0.11
N THR A 234 -12.15 11.00 -0.79
CA THR A 234 -13.28 11.93 -0.71
C THR A 234 -14.64 11.25 -0.87
N ASP A 235 -14.73 10.18 -1.66
CA ASP A 235 -16.00 9.48 -1.88
C ASP A 235 -16.46 8.77 -0.59
N MET A 236 -15.53 8.21 0.21
CA MET A 236 -15.86 7.64 1.52
C MET A 236 -16.36 8.70 2.49
N THR A 237 -15.65 9.82 2.58
CA THR A 237 -16.04 10.95 3.44
C THR A 237 -17.43 11.49 3.08
N GLN A 238 -17.70 11.69 1.78
CA GLN A 238 -18.99 12.20 1.30
C GLN A 238 -20.13 11.20 1.58
N LEU A 239 -19.91 9.92 1.38
CA LEU A 239 -20.91 8.89 1.73
C LEU A 239 -21.30 8.95 3.21
N ILE A 240 -20.32 9.04 4.13
CA ILE A 240 -20.58 9.10 5.57
C ILE A 240 -21.34 10.38 5.93
N VAL A 241 -20.80 11.54 5.57
CA VAL A 241 -21.35 12.84 5.97
C VAL A 241 -22.75 13.03 5.41
N GLN A 242 -22.97 12.80 4.12
CA GLN A 242 -24.29 12.92 3.51
C GLN A 242 -25.25 11.83 4.01
N GLY A 243 -24.74 10.59 4.19
CA GLY A 243 -25.55 9.51 4.75
C GLY A 243 -26.16 9.87 6.09
N ARG A 244 -25.34 10.34 7.02
CA ARG A 244 -25.82 10.74 8.34
C ARG A 244 -26.72 11.98 8.30
N SER A 245 -26.37 12.96 7.48
CA SER A 245 -27.20 14.17 7.28
C SER A 245 -28.59 13.83 6.73
N LEU A 246 -28.69 12.82 5.87
CA LEU A 246 -29.96 12.35 5.28
C LEU A 246 -30.63 11.24 6.13
N GLY A 247 -30.15 11.00 7.35
CA GLY A 247 -30.79 10.11 8.31
C GLY A 247 -30.48 8.63 8.15
N LEU A 248 -29.40 8.24 7.44
CA LEU A 248 -28.92 6.87 7.39
C LEU A 248 -28.35 6.45 8.77
N LYS A 249 -29.03 5.53 9.47
CA LYS A 249 -28.69 5.11 10.83
C LYS A 249 -27.98 3.78 10.93
N ILE A 250 -27.98 2.98 9.86
CA ILE A 250 -27.32 1.67 9.83
C ILE A 250 -25.81 1.85 9.74
N PRO A 251 -25.00 0.89 10.27
CA PRO A 251 -23.55 0.98 10.20
C PRO A 251 -23.03 0.84 8.78
N ILE A 252 -21.90 1.49 8.52
CA ILE A 252 -21.15 1.33 7.26
C ILE A 252 -19.92 0.49 7.55
N GLY A 253 -19.78 -0.64 6.86
CA GLY A 253 -18.56 -1.44 6.82
C GLY A 253 -17.71 -1.05 5.62
N SER A 254 -16.46 -0.76 5.85
CA SER A 254 -15.54 -0.34 4.78
C SER A 254 -14.15 -0.90 4.93
N THR A 255 -13.47 -1.01 3.82
CA THR A 255 -12.06 -1.37 3.76
C THR A 255 -11.14 -0.15 3.97
N PHE A 256 -11.66 1.08 3.86
CA PHE A 256 -10.88 2.33 3.90
C PHE A 256 -11.45 3.40 4.87
N ILE A 257 -12.04 2.96 5.97
CA ILE A 257 -12.64 3.88 6.95
C ILE A 257 -11.65 4.38 8.02
N ASP A 258 -10.52 3.73 8.16
CA ASP A 258 -9.47 4.05 9.13
C ASP A 258 -8.42 5.05 8.61
N ASP A 259 -8.75 5.81 7.60
CA ASP A 259 -8.00 6.98 7.16
C ASP A 259 -8.27 8.15 8.10
N ASP A 260 -7.22 8.69 8.73
CA ASP A 260 -7.31 9.85 9.61
C ASP A 260 -7.91 11.07 8.91
N ALA A 261 -7.74 11.21 7.59
CA ALA A 261 -8.38 12.25 6.79
C ALA A 261 -9.90 12.08 6.74
N VAL A 262 -10.40 10.84 6.69
CA VAL A 262 -11.84 10.56 6.79
C VAL A 262 -12.36 10.96 8.18
N GLY A 263 -11.66 10.54 9.24
CA GLY A 263 -12.04 10.83 10.62
C GLY A 263 -12.08 12.32 10.94
N ALA A 264 -11.08 13.07 10.49
CA ALA A 264 -10.99 14.51 10.70
C ALA A 264 -12.16 15.28 10.06
N VAL A 265 -12.71 14.81 8.93
CA VAL A 265 -13.81 15.47 8.23
C VAL A 265 -15.17 14.92 8.67
N ALA A 266 -15.31 13.61 8.84
CA ALA A 266 -16.57 12.98 9.21
C ALA A 266 -16.97 13.24 10.67
N GLY A 267 -15.99 13.43 11.57
CA GLY A 267 -16.23 13.69 12.98
C GLY A 267 -17.15 12.65 13.63
N ASP A 268 -18.08 13.06 14.46
CA ASP A 268 -19.02 12.15 15.14
C ASP A 268 -19.98 11.41 14.16
N ALA A 269 -20.03 11.83 12.88
CA ALA A 269 -20.94 11.24 11.89
C ALA A 269 -20.64 9.76 11.60
N TYR A 270 -19.41 9.29 11.83
CA TYR A 270 -19.06 7.90 11.52
C TYR A 270 -18.84 7.00 12.74
N ILE A 271 -19.17 7.46 13.95
CA ILE A 271 -19.13 6.61 15.16
C ILE A 271 -20.03 5.38 14.98
N GLY A 272 -19.48 4.18 15.26
CA GLY A 272 -20.16 2.91 15.08
C GLY A 272 -19.97 2.28 13.68
N ASP A 273 -19.31 2.97 12.75
CA ASP A 273 -18.90 2.38 11.48
C ASP A 273 -17.71 1.44 11.69
N VAL A 274 -17.46 0.53 10.75
CA VAL A 274 -16.54 -0.59 10.93
C VAL A 274 -15.52 -0.64 9.80
N GLY A 275 -14.25 -0.81 10.15
CA GLY A 275 -13.16 -1.01 9.20
C GLY A 275 -12.50 -2.38 9.35
N ALA A 276 -11.91 -2.88 8.25
CA ALA A 276 -11.08 -4.07 8.28
C ALA A 276 -9.83 -3.87 7.42
N ASN A 277 -8.66 -3.87 8.04
CA ASN A 277 -7.39 -3.61 7.37
C ASN A 277 -6.23 -4.46 7.90
N GLN A 278 -5.13 -4.50 7.14
CA GLN A 278 -3.89 -5.16 7.54
C GLN A 278 -3.30 -4.56 8.82
N TYR A 279 -3.68 -3.33 9.14
CA TYR A 279 -3.25 -2.60 10.32
C TYR A 279 -4.33 -1.57 10.71
N ILE A 280 -4.56 -1.42 12.01
CA ILE A 280 -5.33 -0.32 12.60
C ILE A 280 -4.46 0.28 13.72
N LEU A 281 -4.32 1.60 13.75
CA LEU A 281 -3.51 2.31 14.75
C LEU A 281 -4.03 2.01 16.16
N GLY A 282 -3.09 1.60 17.04
CA GLY A 282 -3.40 1.32 18.44
C GLY A 282 -3.85 -0.10 18.73
N VAL A 283 -3.49 -1.04 17.88
CA VAL A 283 -3.58 -2.47 18.23
C VAL A 283 -2.70 -2.74 19.46
N ASP A 284 -3.30 -3.30 20.51
CA ASP A 284 -2.62 -3.54 21.79
C ASP A 284 -1.80 -4.83 21.76
N THR A 285 -0.72 -4.81 20.97
CA THR A 285 0.32 -5.85 20.97
C THR A 285 1.70 -5.21 21.05
N PRO A 286 2.70 -5.88 21.67
CA PRO A 286 4.07 -5.37 21.69
C PRO A 286 4.63 -5.12 20.28
N GLN A 287 4.30 -5.97 19.33
CA GLN A 287 4.73 -5.85 17.94
C GLN A 287 4.14 -4.60 17.29
N ALA A 288 2.80 -4.41 17.36
CA ALA A 288 2.15 -3.22 16.79
C ALA A 288 2.73 -1.93 17.37
N LYS A 289 2.93 -1.88 18.70
CA LYS A 289 3.55 -0.74 19.36
C LYS A 289 4.97 -0.46 18.88
N ALA A 290 5.79 -1.49 18.68
CA ALA A 290 7.15 -1.32 18.15
C ALA A 290 7.14 -0.73 16.73
N PHE A 291 6.20 -1.17 15.87
CA PHE A 291 6.01 -0.60 14.54
C PHE A 291 5.51 0.86 14.59
N GLU A 292 4.57 1.17 15.47
CA GLU A 292 4.04 2.53 15.67
C GLU A 292 5.14 3.49 16.14
N ASP A 293 5.88 3.11 17.17
CA ASP A 293 6.98 3.91 17.73
C ASP A 293 8.10 4.12 16.67
N GLY A 294 8.46 3.07 15.93
CA GLY A 294 9.42 3.15 14.82
C GLY A 294 8.98 4.09 13.73
N PHE A 295 7.74 3.95 13.26
CA PHE A 295 7.16 4.84 12.27
C PHE A 295 7.08 6.28 12.76
N PHE A 296 6.54 6.52 13.97
CA PHE A 296 6.41 7.84 14.57
C PHE A 296 7.76 8.57 14.64
N LYS A 297 8.80 7.87 15.09
CA LYS A 297 10.17 8.40 15.11
C LYS A 297 10.69 8.75 13.71
N SER A 298 10.53 7.83 12.76
CA SER A 298 11.08 7.96 11.41
C SER A 298 10.32 8.98 10.56
N SER A 299 9.01 9.12 10.77
CA SER A 299 8.14 10.07 10.05
C SER A 299 8.21 11.51 10.56
N GLY A 300 8.97 11.77 11.63
CA GLY A 300 9.02 13.09 12.25
C GLY A 300 7.80 13.43 13.12
N GLY A 301 7.23 12.43 13.79
CA GLY A 301 6.17 12.61 14.77
C GLY A 301 4.74 12.47 14.20
N LYS A 302 4.59 11.79 13.07
CA LYS A 302 3.27 11.46 12.51
C LYS A 302 2.86 10.05 12.91
N TRP A 303 1.60 9.87 13.30
CA TRP A 303 1.03 8.54 13.45
C TRP A 303 0.73 7.93 12.08
N PRO A 304 0.95 6.61 11.89
CA PRO A 304 0.66 5.97 10.63
C PRO A 304 -0.83 5.75 10.44
N SER A 305 -1.38 6.18 9.29
CA SER A 305 -2.61 5.57 8.79
C SER A 305 -2.32 4.14 8.28
N PHE A 306 -3.37 3.35 8.01
CA PHE A 306 -3.15 2.02 7.43
C PHE A 306 -2.36 2.08 6.11
N VAL A 307 -2.68 3.02 5.22
CA VAL A 307 -1.96 3.21 3.93
C VAL A 307 -0.47 3.46 4.15
N ALA A 308 -0.12 4.34 5.10
CA ALA A 308 1.27 4.64 5.42
C ALA A 308 1.98 3.42 6.04
N MET A 309 1.29 2.67 6.92
CA MET A 309 1.84 1.48 7.55
C MET A 309 2.04 0.35 6.53
N GLU A 310 1.11 0.13 5.62
CA GLU A 310 1.26 -0.87 4.55
C GLU A 310 2.44 -0.57 3.63
N ALA A 311 2.62 0.70 3.25
CA ALA A 311 3.78 1.13 2.47
C ALA A 311 5.09 0.97 3.24
N TYR A 312 5.10 1.29 4.53
CA TYR A 312 6.25 1.10 5.41
C TYR A 312 6.62 -0.38 5.56
N ILE A 313 5.64 -1.25 5.87
CA ILE A 313 5.84 -2.69 6.00
C ILE A 313 6.30 -3.30 4.68
N GLY A 314 5.62 -3.00 3.58
CA GLY A 314 5.97 -3.52 2.26
C GLY A 314 7.39 -3.15 1.85
N THR A 315 7.80 -1.90 2.10
CA THR A 315 9.16 -1.44 1.84
C THR A 315 10.20 -2.18 2.70
N LYS A 316 9.91 -2.40 3.98
CA LYS A 316 10.79 -3.19 4.88
C LYS A 316 10.86 -4.66 4.44
N MET A 317 9.76 -5.25 4.01
CA MET A 317 9.75 -6.61 3.44
C MET A 317 10.67 -6.70 2.21
N TYR A 318 10.62 -5.73 1.31
CA TYR A 318 11.55 -5.67 0.17
C TYR A 318 13.00 -5.54 0.64
N PHE A 319 13.30 -4.72 1.66
CA PHE A 319 14.66 -4.61 2.19
C PHE A 319 15.16 -5.95 2.76
N GLU A 320 14.32 -6.70 3.47
CA GLU A 320 14.69 -8.03 3.96
C GLU A 320 14.92 -9.02 2.80
N ALA A 321 14.13 -8.95 1.73
CA ALA A 321 14.37 -9.76 0.54
C ALA A 321 15.73 -9.44 -0.11
N VAL A 322 16.09 -8.16 -0.23
CA VAL A 322 17.41 -7.72 -0.74
C VAL A 322 18.54 -8.17 0.17
N LYS A 323 18.40 -8.04 1.50
CA LYS A 323 19.39 -8.52 2.47
C LYS A 323 19.59 -10.03 2.36
N LYS A 324 18.50 -10.79 2.25
CA LYS A 324 18.52 -12.25 2.08
C LYS A 324 19.16 -12.67 0.74
N ALA A 325 18.89 -11.93 -0.33
CA ALA A 325 19.50 -12.13 -1.65
C ALA A 325 20.97 -11.70 -1.70
N LYS A 326 21.42 -10.81 -0.80
CA LYS A 326 22.76 -10.20 -0.77
C LYS A 326 23.13 -9.46 -2.06
N THR A 327 22.14 -9.02 -2.83
CA THR A 327 22.29 -8.33 -4.11
C THR A 327 21.05 -7.52 -4.44
N PHE A 328 21.17 -6.57 -5.39
CA PHE A 328 20.04 -5.88 -6.01
C PHE A 328 19.60 -6.50 -7.34
N GLU A 329 20.21 -7.61 -7.72
CA GLU A 329 19.84 -8.31 -8.95
C GLU A 329 18.39 -8.81 -8.83
N THR A 330 17.57 -8.46 -9.82
CA THR A 330 16.10 -8.61 -9.74
C THR A 330 15.66 -10.05 -9.50
N GLU A 331 16.18 -11.00 -10.27
CA GLU A 331 15.78 -12.41 -10.17
C GLU A 331 16.18 -13.04 -8.84
N ALA A 332 17.34 -12.64 -8.30
CA ALA A 332 17.80 -13.10 -6.99
C ALA A 332 16.91 -12.53 -5.86
N VAL A 333 16.48 -11.27 -5.99
CA VAL A 333 15.57 -10.64 -5.02
C VAL A 333 14.18 -11.28 -5.09
N ILE A 334 13.64 -11.54 -6.29
CA ILE A 334 12.38 -12.26 -6.48
C ILE A 334 12.43 -13.60 -5.75
N LYS A 335 13.44 -14.42 -6.02
CA LYS A 335 13.62 -15.74 -5.38
C LYS A 335 13.76 -15.67 -3.86
N ALA A 336 14.36 -14.61 -3.34
CA ALA A 336 14.48 -14.39 -1.91
C ALA A 336 13.16 -13.94 -1.27
N PHE A 337 12.33 -13.19 -2.02
CA PHE A 337 11.05 -12.67 -1.56
C PHE A 337 9.96 -13.75 -1.58
N GLU A 338 9.96 -14.66 -2.56
CA GLU A 338 9.05 -15.80 -2.65
C GLU A 338 9.11 -16.66 -1.40
N GLY A 339 7.95 -16.91 -0.77
CA GLY A 339 7.82 -17.71 0.45
C GLY A 339 8.44 -17.08 1.70
N MET A 340 8.90 -15.83 1.64
CA MET A 340 9.45 -15.13 2.79
C MET A 340 8.36 -14.79 3.80
N THR A 341 8.65 -15.04 5.08
CA THR A 341 7.82 -14.60 6.20
C THR A 341 8.49 -13.40 6.87
N TYR A 342 7.69 -12.40 7.19
CA TYR A 342 8.07 -11.17 7.87
C TYR A 342 7.18 -10.96 9.10
N GLU A 343 7.77 -10.61 10.23
CA GLU A 343 7.03 -10.31 11.45
C GLU A 343 6.44 -8.90 11.37
N GLY A 344 5.14 -8.85 11.10
CA GLY A 344 4.38 -7.61 11.01
C GLY A 344 3.70 -7.21 12.31
N PRO A 345 2.98 -6.07 12.35
CA PRO A 345 2.35 -5.55 13.57
C PRO A 345 1.25 -6.46 14.14
N LEU A 346 0.59 -7.26 13.33
CA LEU A 346 -0.46 -8.20 13.75
C LEU A 346 0.02 -9.66 13.77
N GLY A 347 1.29 -9.92 13.54
CA GLY A 347 1.89 -11.24 13.42
C GLY A 347 2.50 -11.49 12.04
N ALA A 348 2.77 -12.75 11.74
CA ALA A 348 3.48 -13.16 10.54
C ALA A 348 2.75 -12.78 9.24
N ILE A 349 3.50 -12.18 8.32
CA ILE A 349 3.08 -11.87 6.95
C ILE A 349 3.91 -12.74 6.01
N THR A 350 3.29 -13.66 5.29
CA THR A 350 4.01 -14.55 4.37
C THR A 350 3.73 -14.16 2.92
N MET A 351 4.78 -13.88 2.16
CA MET A 351 4.68 -13.64 0.73
C MET A 351 4.49 -14.97 0.01
N ARG A 352 3.28 -15.25 -0.47
CA ARG A 352 2.99 -16.52 -1.15
C ARG A 352 3.77 -16.60 -2.46
N LYS A 353 4.41 -17.74 -2.68
CA LYS A 353 5.33 -17.94 -3.81
C LYS A 353 4.60 -17.96 -5.16
N GLU A 354 3.42 -18.56 -5.22
CA GLU A 354 2.73 -18.87 -6.46
C GLU A 354 2.15 -17.64 -7.16
N ASP A 355 1.86 -16.58 -6.39
CA ASP A 355 1.16 -15.39 -6.91
C ASP A 355 1.64 -14.08 -6.31
N HIS A 356 2.69 -14.12 -5.50
CA HIS A 356 3.29 -12.96 -4.85
C HIS A 356 2.29 -12.08 -4.06
N GLN A 357 1.26 -12.72 -3.51
CA GLN A 357 0.30 -12.08 -2.61
C GLN A 357 0.68 -12.31 -1.15
N ALA A 358 0.85 -11.25 -0.39
CA ALA A 358 1.04 -11.36 1.05
C ALA A 358 -0.18 -11.98 1.74
N GLN A 359 0.08 -12.95 2.61
CA GLN A 359 -0.89 -13.56 3.50
C GLN A 359 -0.70 -12.93 4.87
N SER A 360 -1.63 -12.11 5.30
CA SER A 360 -1.54 -11.31 6.52
C SER A 360 -2.79 -11.48 7.39
N PRO A 361 -2.68 -11.41 8.72
CA PRO A 361 -3.84 -11.18 9.57
C PRO A 361 -4.53 -9.87 9.23
N VAL A 362 -5.82 -9.78 9.56
CA VAL A 362 -6.66 -8.59 9.34
C VAL A 362 -7.22 -8.11 10.67
N ALA A 363 -6.99 -6.86 11.02
CA ALA A 363 -7.66 -6.21 12.14
C ALA A 363 -9.04 -5.71 11.69
N VAL A 364 -10.07 -5.96 12.52
CA VAL A 364 -11.37 -5.32 12.39
C VAL A 364 -11.53 -4.35 13.55
N GLY A 365 -11.92 -3.13 13.24
CA GLY A 365 -12.14 -2.07 14.23
C GLY A 365 -13.50 -1.43 14.08
N GLU A 366 -14.02 -0.92 15.19
CA GLU A 366 -15.22 -0.09 15.24
C GLU A 366 -14.81 1.34 15.60
N VAL A 367 -15.42 2.32 14.94
CA VAL A 367 -15.14 3.73 15.21
C VAL A 367 -15.72 4.12 16.56
N VAL A 368 -14.85 4.61 17.45
CA VAL A 368 -15.19 5.09 18.78
C VAL A 368 -14.96 6.59 18.89
N LYS A 369 -15.63 7.22 19.86
CA LYS A 369 -15.63 8.68 20.00
C LYS A 369 -14.24 9.29 20.23
N LYS A 370 -13.35 8.59 20.92
CA LYS A 370 -12.01 9.11 21.26
C LYS A 370 -10.99 7.99 21.37
N THR A 371 -9.80 8.24 20.84
CA THR A 371 -8.60 7.43 21.05
C THR A 371 -7.50 8.30 21.69
N LYS A 372 -6.36 7.69 22.05
CA LYS A 372 -5.20 8.45 22.52
C LYS A 372 -4.41 9.15 21.41
N TYR A 373 -4.73 8.86 20.14
CA TYR A 373 -3.95 9.30 18.99
C TYR A 373 -4.49 10.55 18.33
N TYR A 374 -5.82 10.73 18.33
CA TYR A 374 -6.52 11.82 17.64
C TYR A 374 -7.60 12.45 18.51
N ASP A 375 -7.85 13.74 18.30
CA ASP A 375 -8.92 14.50 18.98
C ASP A 375 -10.30 14.30 18.32
N PHE A 376 -10.36 13.52 17.24
CA PHE A 376 -11.58 13.13 16.53
C PHE A 376 -11.83 11.62 16.69
N PRO A 377 -13.05 11.13 16.41
CA PRO A 377 -13.38 9.71 16.45
C PRO A 377 -12.47 8.90 15.51
N TYR A 378 -12.06 7.72 15.94
CA TYR A 378 -11.20 6.84 15.19
C TYR A 378 -11.44 5.37 15.52
N LEU A 379 -10.94 4.47 14.71
CA LEU A 379 -11.07 3.03 14.90
C LEU A 379 -10.38 2.54 16.19
N LYS A 380 -11.07 1.66 16.89
CA LYS A 380 -10.53 0.81 17.94
C LYS A 380 -10.63 -0.63 17.49
N THR A 381 -9.51 -1.33 17.46
CA THR A 381 -9.49 -2.76 17.11
C THR A 381 -10.33 -3.56 18.11
N ILE A 382 -11.22 -4.40 17.57
CA ILE A 382 -12.12 -5.26 18.32
C ILE A 382 -11.94 -6.74 18.00
N MET A 383 -11.33 -7.06 16.87
CA MET A 383 -11.07 -8.44 16.43
C MET A 383 -9.85 -8.49 15.53
N ILE A 384 -9.05 -9.54 15.66
CA ILE A 384 -8.00 -9.89 14.69
C ILE A 384 -8.39 -11.22 14.05
N VAL A 385 -8.52 -11.24 12.73
CA VAL A 385 -8.80 -12.44 11.94
C VAL A 385 -7.48 -12.95 11.37
N GLN A 386 -7.19 -14.22 11.60
CA GLN A 386 -5.90 -14.79 11.19
C GLN A 386 -5.78 -14.91 9.67
N ALA A 387 -4.56 -14.86 9.15
CA ALA A 387 -4.27 -14.93 7.72
C ALA A 387 -4.93 -16.16 7.05
N ALA A 388 -4.90 -17.33 7.69
CA ALA A 388 -5.48 -18.55 7.17
C ALA A 388 -7.02 -18.48 6.98
N GLU A 389 -7.71 -17.65 7.79
CA GLU A 389 -9.16 -17.49 7.72
C GLU A 389 -9.60 -16.53 6.60
N VAL A 390 -8.75 -15.56 6.26
CA VAL A 390 -9.09 -14.54 5.26
C VAL A 390 -8.44 -14.77 3.90
N SER A 391 -7.43 -15.62 3.81
CA SER A 391 -6.76 -15.91 2.53
C SER A 391 -7.74 -16.43 1.48
N ALA A 392 -7.68 -15.87 0.28
CA ALA A 392 -8.38 -16.39 -0.87
C ALA A 392 -7.55 -17.49 -1.55
N THR A 393 -8.22 -18.54 -2.04
CA THR A 393 -7.57 -19.59 -2.85
C THR A 393 -7.13 -19.02 -4.21
N MET A 394 -6.32 -19.77 -4.94
CA MET A 394 -5.91 -19.41 -6.31
C MET A 394 -7.12 -19.31 -7.25
N GLU A 395 -8.06 -20.25 -7.12
CA GLU A 395 -9.30 -20.31 -7.90
C GLU A 395 -10.21 -19.12 -7.61
N GLU A 396 -10.46 -18.79 -6.34
CA GLU A 396 -11.27 -17.63 -5.92
C GLU A 396 -10.76 -16.33 -6.49
N ARG A 397 -9.45 -16.22 -6.75
CA ARG A 397 -8.80 -15.03 -7.30
C ARG A 397 -8.69 -15.03 -8.82
N GLY A 398 -9.13 -16.11 -9.48
CA GLY A 398 -8.97 -16.26 -10.91
C GLY A 398 -7.51 -16.27 -11.35
N TRP A 399 -6.60 -16.76 -10.47
CA TRP A 399 -5.18 -16.80 -10.75
C TRP A 399 -4.86 -17.62 -12.00
N LYS A 400 -3.97 -17.10 -12.82
CA LYS A 400 -3.46 -17.77 -14.02
C LYS A 400 -1.94 -17.74 -13.98
N PRO A 401 -1.26 -18.85 -14.33
CA PRO A 401 0.18 -18.84 -14.53
C PRO A 401 0.56 -17.78 -15.56
N TYR A 402 1.63 -17.05 -15.28
CA TYR A 402 2.18 -16.11 -16.25
C TYR A 402 2.65 -16.88 -17.50
N LYS A 403 2.34 -16.34 -18.66
CA LYS A 403 2.81 -16.85 -19.96
C LYS A 403 3.67 -15.75 -20.59
N ASP A 404 4.94 -16.08 -20.87
CA ASP A 404 5.88 -15.19 -21.55
C ASP A 404 5.38 -14.75 -22.93
#